data_e9eddcb1f366d9960374349dc75ba1b0
#
_entry.id   e9eddcb1f366d9960374349dc75ba1b0
#
_cell.length_a   1.000
_cell.length_b   1.000
_cell.length_c   1.000
_cell.angle_alpha   90.00
_cell.angle_beta   90.00
_cell.angle_gamma   90.00
#
_symmetry.space_group_name_H-M   'P 1'
#
loop_
_entity.id
_entity.type
_entity.pdbx_description
1 polymer ?
#
loop_
_entity_poly.entity_id
_entity_poly.type
_entity_poly.pdbx_seq_one_letter_code
_entity_poly.pdbx_strand_id
1 'polypeptide(L)'
;IKKGDTDRVALRFQTNYPDRSDVVFVFSTASFETQSTGGSISVTSNKIVAFQDGWFRIELTIQAVSGNSVVQGYIRPRVSSGVVDATDTGTSFCYVWGGQMEESEFATSVIPTANNQVTRTADSCNSSGSSAIFNDSEGVLFAEISALSDDGTNRQIAVSDGSSNNRAYLGLRTQSNQIIGAVVDGGTENFMNHTISD
;
A
#
# COMPACT_ATOMS: atom_id res chain seq x y z
N ILE A 1 -12.37 -9.82 2.47
CA ILE A 1 -13.41 -10.77 2.04
C ILE A 1 -13.52 -11.94 2.99
N LYS A 2 -14.69 -12.56 3.07
CA LYS A 2 -14.95 -13.77 3.86
C LYS A 2 -15.78 -14.74 3.03
N LYS A 3 -15.55 -16.03 3.22
CA LYS A 3 -16.29 -17.10 2.56
C LYS A 3 -17.80 -17.01 2.85
N GLY A 4 -18.59 -17.16 1.80
CA GLY A 4 -20.02 -17.39 1.84
C GLY A 4 -20.31 -18.88 1.58
N ASP A 5 -21.08 -19.15 0.54
CA ASP A 5 -21.42 -20.51 0.12
C ASP A 5 -20.42 -21.13 -0.86
N THR A 6 -19.56 -20.31 -1.50
CA THR A 6 -18.53 -20.77 -2.44
C THR A 6 -17.14 -20.75 -1.82
N ASP A 7 -16.26 -21.64 -2.30
CA ASP A 7 -14.87 -21.70 -1.86
C ASP A 7 -13.94 -20.80 -2.70
N ARG A 8 -14.47 -20.13 -3.72
CA ARG A 8 -13.69 -19.32 -4.65
C ARG A 8 -14.32 -17.95 -4.87
N VAL A 9 -13.45 -16.96 -5.09
CA VAL A 9 -13.86 -15.63 -5.52
C VAL A 9 -12.89 -15.13 -6.59
N ALA A 10 -13.42 -14.66 -7.71
CA ALA A 10 -12.62 -14.01 -8.73
C ALA A 10 -12.55 -12.50 -8.46
N LEU A 11 -11.36 -11.97 -8.51
CA LEU A 11 -11.04 -10.56 -8.43
C LEU A 11 -10.58 -10.13 -9.82
N ARG A 12 -11.31 -9.22 -10.45
CA ARG A 12 -10.99 -8.72 -11.79
C ARG A 12 -10.66 -7.24 -11.72
N PHE A 13 -9.60 -6.87 -12.41
CA PHE A 13 -9.31 -5.49 -12.78
C PHE A 13 -9.45 -5.35 -14.28
N GLN A 14 -10.16 -4.34 -14.73
CA GLN A 14 -10.44 -4.10 -16.13
C GLN A 14 -10.38 -2.61 -16.44
N THR A 15 -9.82 -2.28 -17.59
CA THR A 15 -9.93 -0.96 -18.23
C THR A 15 -10.87 -1.08 -19.44
N ASN A 16 -10.42 -0.74 -20.61
CA ASN A 16 -11.16 -1.00 -21.84
C ASN A 16 -10.92 -2.45 -22.29
N TYR A 17 -11.99 -3.18 -22.66
CA TYR A 17 -11.86 -4.54 -23.19
C TYR A 17 -10.94 -4.53 -24.45
N PRO A 18 -9.96 -5.46 -24.58
CA PRO A 18 -9.76 -6.69 -23.80
C PRO A 18 -8.85 -6.55 -22.55
N ASP A 19 -8.39 -5.36 -22.21
CA ASP A 19 -7.43 -5.14 -21.12
C ASP A 19 -8.04 -5.49 -19.76
N ARG A 20 -7.66 -6.65 -19.23
CA ARG A 20 -8.12 -7.17 -17.95
C ARG A 20 -7.09 -8.07 -17.27
N SER A 21 -7.17 -8.17 -15.97
CA SER A 21 -6.48 -9.18 -15.18
C SER A 21 -7.45 -9.81 -14.18
N ASP A 22 -7.46 -11.13 -14.13
CA ASP A 22 -8.33 -11.93 -13.29
C ASP A 22 -7.49 -12.80 -12.36
N VAL A 23 -7.79 -12.77 -11.07
CA VAL A 23 -7.14 -13.58 -10.04
C VAL A 23 -8.22 -14.32 -9.27
N VAL A 24 -8.08 -15.64 -9.08
CA VAL A 24 -9.02 -16.44 -8.30
C VAL A 24 -8.42 -16.76 -6.94
N PHE A 25 -9.06 -16.26 -5.90
CA PHE A 25 -8.72 -16.60 -4.52
C PHE A 25 -9.53 -17.79 -4.03
N VAL A 26 -8.87 -18.74 -3.37
CA VAL A 26 -9.47 -19.96 -2.81
C VAL A 26 -9.44 -19.87 -1.29
N PHE A 27 -10.60 -19.88 -0.66
CA PHE A 27 -10.74 -19.72 0.79
C PHE A 27 -10.15 -20.89 1.58
N SER A 28 -10.36 -22.14 1.13
CA SER A 28 -9.90 -23.34 1.83
C SER A 28 -8.38 -23.47 1.91
N THR A 29 -7.67 -22.95 0.93
CA THR A 29 -6.19 -22.99 0.86
C THR A 29 -5.55 -21.65 1.19
N ALA A 30 -6.34 -20.58 1.33
CA ALA A 30 -5.89 -19.21 1.49
C ALA A 30 -4.81 -18.82 0.46
N SER A 31 -5.04 -19.15 -0.80
CA SER A 31 -4.08 -18.94 -1.89
C SER A 31 -4.77 -18.52 -3.18
N PHE A 32 -3.99 -18.05 -4.14
CA PHE A 32 -4.45 -17.79 -5.49
C PHE A 32 -4.28 -19.03 -6.37
N GLU A 33 -5.35 -19.42 -7.07
CA GLU A 33 -5.36 -20.57 -7.95
C GLU A 33 -5.04 -20.21 -9.40
N THR A 34 -5.69 -19.20 -9.93
CA THR A 34 -5.61 -18.86 -11.36
C THR A 34 -5.42 -17.37 -11.53
N GLN A 35 -4.52 -17.03 -12.41
CA GLN A 35 -4.32 -15.68 -12.92
C GLN A 35 -4.46 -15.70 -14.43
N SER A 36 -5.36 -14.89 -14.96
CA SER A 36 -5.55 -14.73 -16.41
C SER A 36 -5.44 -13.26 -16.75
N THR A 37 -4.63 -12.96 -17.74
CA THR A 37 -4.46 -11.61 -18.25
C THR A 37 -4.93 -11.55 -19.68
N GLY A 38 -5.64 -10.49 -20.05
CA GLY A 38 -5.99 -10.15 -21.42
C GLY A 38 -5.53 -8.72 -21.69
N GLY A 39 -4.89 -8.48 -22.83
CA GLY A 39 -4.32 -7.17 -23.14
C GLY A 39 -3.09 -6.85 -22.28
N SER A 40 -3.04 -5.65 -21.74
CA SER A 40 -1.82 -5.08 -21.19
C SER A 40 -1.88 -4.79 -19.68
N ILE A 41 -2.87 -5.31 -18.95
CA ILE A 41 -2.93 -5.23 -17.48
C ILE A 41 -2.26 -6.47 -16.89
N SER A 42 -1.35 -6.29 -15.95
CA SER A 42 -0.71 -7.37 -15.21
C SER A 42 -0.80 -7.17 -13.70
N VAL A 43 -0.89 -8.27 -12.95
CA VAL A 43 -0.70 -8.24 -11.50
C VAL A 43 0.79 -8.31 -11.21
N THR A 44 1.32 -7.28 -10.58
CA THR A 44 2.75 -7.16 -10.26
C THR A 44 3.07 -7.64 -8.85
N SER A 45 2.12 -7.55 -7.93
CA SER A 45 2.27 -8.02 -6.56
C SER A 45 0.94 -8.46 -5.98
N ASN A 46 1.00 -9.39 -5.04
CA ASN A 46 -0.17 -9.82 -4.27
C ASN A 46 0.21 -10.14 -2.83
N LYS A 47 -0.74 -9.95 -1.92
CA LYS A 47 -0.59 -10.30 -0.51
C LYS A 47 -1.91 -10.76 0.07
N ILE A 48 -1.85 -11.76 0.93
CA ILE A 48 -3.00 -12.32 1.66
C ILE A 48 -2.68 -12.23 3.15
N VAL A 49 -3.60 -11.62 3.90
CA VAL A 49 -3.53 -11.58 5.37
C VAL A 49 -4.79 -12.18 5.94
N ALA A 50 -4.65 -13.25 6.72
CA ALA A 50 -5.77 -13.87 7.42
C ALA A 50 -6.08 -13.10 8.71
N PHE A 51 -7.37 -12.92 8.98
CA PHE A 51 -7.90 -12.34 10.22
C PHE A 51 -8.79 -13.35 10.95
N GLN A 52 -9.25 -12.97 12.12
CA GLN A 52 -10.20 -13.75 12.89
C GLN A 52 -11.50 -13.98 12.12
N ASP A 53 -12.25 -14.99 12.50
CA ASP A 53 -13.59 -15.32 11.95
C ASP A 53 -13.61 -15.60 10.44
N GLY A 54 -12.50 -16.03 9.85
CA GLY A 54 -12.40 -16.40 8.44
C GLY A 54 -12.41 -15.21 7.46
N TRP A 55 -12.06 -14.04 7.93
CA TRP A 55 -11.81 -12.88 7.08
C TRP A 55 -10.41 -12.91 6.50
N PHE A 56 -10.30 -12.45 5.25
CA PHE A 56 -9.02 -12.26 4.55
C PHE A 56 -8.95 -10.83 3.98
N ARG A 57 -7.84 -10.17 4.20
CA ARG A 57 -7.45 -8.98 3.43
C ARG A 57 -6.64 -9.45 2.23
N ILE A 58 -7.08 -9.06 1.05
CA ILE A 58 -6.40 -9.35 -0.20
C ILE A 58 -5.93 -8.02 -0.77
N GLU A 59 -4.66 -7.93 -1.02
CA GLU A 59 -4.01 -6.80 -1.67
C GLU A 59 -3.49 -7.27 -3.03
N LEU A 60 -3.83 -6.56 -4.08
CA LEU A 60 -3.37 -6.82 -5.44
C LEU A 60 -2.86 -5.51 -6.03
N THR A 61 -1.60 -5.49 -6.43
CA THR A 61 -1.04 -4.39 -7.20
C THR A 61 -1.08 -4.76 -8.67
N ILE A 62 -1.61 -3.87 -9.47
CA ILE A 62 -1.71 -4.04 -10.92
C ILE A 62 -0.94 -2.94 -11.63
N GLN A 63 -0.35 -3.29 -12.75
CA GLN A 63 0.18 -2.32 -13.69
C GLN A 63 -0.83 -2.16 -14.83
N ALA A 64 -1.41 -0.97 -14.93
CA ALA A 64 -2.26 -0.60 -16.05
C ALA A 64 -1.43 0.04 -17.17
N VAL A 65 -1.95 -0.05 -18.40
CA VAL A 65 -1.27 0.56 -19.55
C VAL A 65 -1.41 2.07 -19.53
N SER A 66 -0.36 2.74 -19.97
CA SER A 66 -0.37 4.18 -20.21
C SER A 66 -1.53 4.58 -21.14
N GLY A 67 -2.31 5.59 -20.72
CA GLY A 67 -3.45 6.11 -21.49
C GLY A 67 -4.82 5.61 -21.05
N ASN A 68 -4.91 4.66 -20.13
CA ASN A 68 -6.18 4.25 -19.54
C ASN A 68 -6.50 5.11 -18.30
N SER A 69 -7.54 5.91 -18.39
CA SER A 69 -7.96 6.83 -17.31
C SER A 69 -8.90 6.21 -16.27
N VAL A 70 -9.37 4.98 -16.50
CA VAL A 70 -10.33 4.32 -15.62
C VAL A 70 -9.94 2.87 -15.43
N VAL A 71 -9.83 2.45 -14.17
CA VAL A 71 -9.70 1.04 -13.77
C VAL A 71 -10.93 0.65 -12.98
N GLN A 72 -11.57 -0.44 -13.37
CA GLN A 72 -12.72 -1.02 -12.69
C GLN A 72 -12.30 -2.28 -11.95
N GLY A 73 -12.71 -2.41 -10.68
CA GLY A 73 -12.53 -3.61 -9.89
C GLY A 73 -13.84 -4.38 -9.74
N TYR A 74 -13.79 -5.69 -9.92
CA TYR A 74 -14.95 -6.57 -9.73
C TYR A 74 -14.61 -7.68 -8.77
N ILE A 75 -15.57 -8.03 -7.92
CA ILE A 75 -15.51 -9.17 -7.01
C ILE A 75 -16.65 -10.10 -7.38
N ARG A 76 -16.33 -11.34 -7.76
CA ARG A 76 -17.30 -12.30 -8.28
C ARG A 76 -17.16 -13.63 -7.53
N PRO A 77 -18.16 -14.07 -6.72
CA PRO A 77 -18.20 -15.41 -6.17
C PRO A 77 -18.16 -16.45 -7.29
N ARG A 78 -17.54 -17.61 -7.05
CA ARG A 78 -17.36 -18.64 -8.08
C ARG A 78 -17.55 -20.05 -7.51
N VAL A 79 -18.20 -20.90 -8.27
CA VAL A 79 -18.45 -22.30 -7.90
C VAL A 79 -17.40 -23.26 -8.49
N SER A 80 -16.72 -22.90 -9.58
CA SER A 80 -15.77 -23.77 -10.28
C SER A 80 -14.39 -23.17 -10.42
N SER A 81 -13.38 -24.03 -10.52
CA SER A 81 -12.01 -23.66 -10.85
C SER A 81 -11.83 -23.37 -12.33
N GLY A 82 -10.88 -22.52 -12.67
CA GLY A 82 -10.22 -22.45 -13.97
C GLY A 82 -10.90 -21.67 -15.08
N VAL A 83 -12.16 -21.25 -14.99
CA VAL A 83 -12.81 -20.45 -16.05
C VAL A 83 -13.26 -19.12 -15.49
N VAL A 84 -12.54 -18.06 -15.86
CA VAL A 84 -12.75 -16.72 -15.31
C VAL A 84 -14.08 -16.10 -15.75
N ASP A 85 -14.61 -16.51 -16.89
CA ASP A 85 -15.85 -16.00 -17.49
C ASP A 85 -17.05 -16.93 -17.33
N ALA A 86 -16.93 -18.05 -16.61
CA ALA A 86 -18.07 -18.90 -16.35
C ALA A 86 -19.14 -18.12 -15.58
N THR A 87 -20.31 -18.02 -16.14
CA THR A 87 -21.49 -17.47 -15.49
C THR A 87 -21.85 -18.34 -14.32
N ASP A 88 -21.73 -17.81 -13.13
CA ASP A 88 -22.33 -18.41 -11.97
C ASP A 88 -23.86 -18.31 -12.06
N THR A 89 -24.56 -19.25 -11.49
CA THR A 89 -26.05 -19.35 -11.57
C THR A 89 -26.77 -18.26 -10.77
N GLY A 90 -26.04 -17.26 -10.26
CA GLY A 90 -26.61 -16.05 -9.66
C GLY A 90 -27.04 -16.18 -8.20
N THR A 91 -26.79 -17.33 -7.55
CA THR A 91 -27.12 -17.55 -6.13
C THR A 91 -25.89 -17.55 -5.21
N SER A 92 -24.71 -17.64 -5.77
CA SER A 92 -23.45 -17.71 -4.99
C SER A 92 -23.08 -16.37 -4.40
N PHE A 93 -22.59 -16.39 -3.17
CA PHE A 93 -22.20 -15.17 -2.46
C PHE A 93 -20.90 -15.32 -1.67
N CYS A 94 -20.27 -14.19 -1.43
CA CYS A 94 -19.21 -13.99 -0.45
C CYS A 94 -19.45 -12.67 0.29
N TYR A 95 -18.83 -12.53 1.46
CA TYR A 95 -18.90 -11.27 2.19
C TYR A 95 -17.74 -10.37 1.80
N VAL A 96 -18.03 -9.08 1.59
CA VAL A 96 -17.04 -8.05 1.24
C VAL A 96 -17.14 -6.90 2.21
N TRP A 97 -16.01 -6.42 2.67
CA TRP A 97 -15.91 -5.23 3.50
C TRP A 97 -14.64 -4.43 3.14
N GLY A 98 -14.72 -3.10 3.18
CA GLY A 98 -13.55 -2.22 3.05
C GLY A 98 -12.85 -2.31 1.68
N GLY A 99 -13.62 -2.36 0.59
CA GLY A 99 -13.03 -2.25 -0.76
C GLY A 99 -12.37 -0.89 -0.95
N GLN A 100 -11.10 -0.89 -1.38
CA GLN A 100 -10.32 0.32 -1.67
C GLN A 100 -9.53 0.12 -2.96
N MET A 101 -9.49 1.17 -3.77
CA MET A 101 -8.64 1.26 -4.95
C MET A 101 -7.89 2.58 -4.90
N GLU A 102 -6.58 2.53 -5.06
CA GLU A 102 -5.71 3.69 -4.98
C GLU A 102 -4.58 3.60 -6.01
N GLU A 103 -4.10 4.73 -6.47
CA GLU A 103 -2.92 4.82 -7.32
C GLU A 103 -1.68 4.85 -6.44
N SER A 104 -1.07 3.68 -6.24
CA SER A 104 0.10 3.49 -5.38
C SER A 104 0.79 2.16 -5.71
N GLU A 105 2.05 2.03 -5.39
CA GLU A 105 2.80 0.77 -5.51
C GLU A 105 2.43 -0.24 -4.41
N PHE A 106 1.72 0.18 -3.38
CA PHE A 106 1.31 -0.66 -2.24
C PHE A 106 -0.02 -0.18 -1.65
N ALA A 107 -0.72 -1.09 -1.00
CA ALA A 107 -1.97 -0.79 -0.31
C ALA A 107 -1.71 -0.01 0.99
N THR A 108 -2.39 1.12 1.16
CA THR A 108 -2.36 1.89 2.40
C THR A 108 -3.40 1.39 3.41
N SER A 109 -3.54 2.03 4.56
CA SER A 109 -4.63 1.76 5.50
C SER A 109 -5.96 2.21 4.89
N VAL A 110 -7.06 1.55 5.32
CA VAL A 110 -8.40 1.85 4.80
C VAL A 110 -8.75 3.33 4.98
N ILE A 111 -9.15 3.97 3.88
CA ILE A 111 -9.62 5.34 3.83
C ILE A 111 -11.16 5.30 3.73
N PRO A 112 -11.90 5.75 4.76
CA PRO A 112 -13.35 5.82 4.66
C PRO A 112 -13.77 6.80 3.57
N THR A 113 -14.43 6.29 2.54
CA THR A 113 -15.04 7.09 1.48
C THR A 113 -16.54 6.92 1.53
N ALA A 114 -17.31 8.01 1.58
CA ALA A 114 -18.76 7.93 1.57
C ALA A 114 -19.31 7.85 0.13
N ASN A 115 -19.19 8.94 -0.64
CA ASN A 115 -19.72 9.01 -2.01
C ASN A 115 -18.75 9.63 -3.01
N ASN A 116 -17.57 10.06 -2.55
CA ASN A 116 -16.58 10.75 -3.37
C ASN A 116 -15.19 10.17 -3.17
N GLN A 117 -14.35 10.36 -4.16
CA GLN A 117 -12.91 10.12 -4.02
C GLN A 117 -12.35 10.99 -2.88
N VAL A 118 -11.52 10.40 -2.04
CA VAL A 118 -10.86 11.09 -0.93
C VAL A 118 -9.36 10.96 -1.09
N THR A 119 -8.65 12.08 -0.98
CA THR A 119 -7.19 12.08 -0.91
C THR A 119 -6.76 11.89 0.54
N ARG A 120 -5.89 10.91 0.80
CA ARG A 120 -5.29 10.73 2.12
C ARG A 120 -4.39 11.93 2.43
N THR A 121 -4.65 12.59 3.54
CA THR A 121 -3.73 13.61 4.06
C THR A 121 -2.51 12.90 4.64
N ALA A 122 -1.33 13.51 4.49
CA ALA A 122 -0.11 13.03 5.15
C ALA A 122 -0.30 13.02 6.68
N ASP A 123 0.22 11.99 7.32
CA ASP A 123 0.20 11.92 8.77
C ASP A 123 1.02 13.08 9.35
N SER A 124 0.50 13.73 10.38
CA SER A 124 1.16 14.84 11.08
C SER A 124 1.21 14.57 12.57
N CYS A 125 2.39 14.68 13.13
CA CYS A 125 2.63 14.58 14.57
C CYS A 125 3.33 15.85 15.03
N ASN A 126 2.58 16.77 15.62
CA ASN A 126 3.07 18.04 16.16
C ASN A 126 2.96 18.03 17.67
N SER A 127 3.83 18.80 18.33
CA SER A 127 3.81 18.98 19.80
C SER A 127 3.98 17.67 20.58
N SER A 128 4.69 16.70 20.03
CA SER A 128 4.96 15.41 20.68
C SER A 128 6.09 15.45 21.72
N GLY A 129 6.66 16.63 21.97
CA GLY A 129 7.70 16.84 22.98
C GLY A 129 7.75 18.28 23.46
N SER A 130 8.41 18.49 24.58
CA SER A 130 8.64 19.81 25.16
C SER A 130 10.05 19.84 25.79
N SER A 131 10.54 21.04 26.17
CA SER A 131 11.80 21.22 26.89
C SER A 131 11.87 20.48 28.22
N ALA A 132 10.73 20.04 28.77
CA ALA A 132 10.70 19.21 29.96
C ALA A 132 11.00 17.73 29.69
N ILE A 133 10.90 17.30 28.42
CA ILE A 133 11.11 15.92 27.98
C ILE A 133 12.46 15.79 27.28
N PHE A 134 12.84 16.79 26.47
CA PHE A 134 14.09 16.81 25.73
C PHE A 134 15.17 17.59 26.49
N ASN A 135 16.34 16.97 26.61
CA ASN A 135 17.53 17.67 27.10
C ASN A 135 18.04 18.61 25.97
N ASP A 136 18.31 19.88 26.30
CA ASP A 136 18.80 20.89 25.36
C ASP A 136 20.31 20.84 25.13
N SER A 137 21.04 20.06 25.92
CA SER A 137 22.50 19.99 25.91
C SER A 137 23.03 18.75 25.19
N GLU A 138 22.30 17.66 25.21
CA GLU A 138 22.71 16.40 24.61
C GLU A 138 21.50 15.51 24.29
N GLY A 139 21.61 14.66 23.30
CA GLY A 139 20.56 13.72 22.95
C GLY A 139 20.98 12.69 21.89
N VAL A 140 20.19 11.66 21.75
CA VAL A 140 20.31 10.65 20.71
C VAL A 140 18.99 10.54 19.97
N LEU A 141 19.01 10.73 18.66
CA LEU A 141 17.89 10.38 17.80
C LEU A 141 18.14 8.97 17.26
N PHE A 142 17.36 8.01 17.74
CA PHE A 142 17.37 6.64 17.26
C PHE A 142 16.06 6.35 16.52
N ALA A 143 16.16 5.73 15.35
CA ALA A 143 14.99 5.28 14.60
C ALA A 143 15.32 3.98 13.85
N GLU A 144 14.34 3.07 13.86
CA GLU A 144 14.28 1.92 12.95
C GLU A 144 13.19 2.21 11.94
N ILE A 145 13.59 2.37 10.68
CA ILE A 145 12.68 2.78 9.60
C ILE A 145 12.82 1.81 8.44
N SER A 146 11.70 1.53 7.78
CA SER A 146 11.67 0.82 6.52
C SER A 146 10.73 1.52 5.54
N ALA A 147 11.08 1.53 4.26
CA ALA A 147 10.19 1.93 3.18
C ALA A 147 9.59 0.70 2.53
N LEU A 148 8.34 0.81 2.08
CA LEU A 148 7.68 -0.24 1.31
C LEU A 148 8.16 -0.27 -0.15
N SER A 149 8.71 0.85 -0.63
CA SER A 149 9.32 0.98 -1.95
C SER A 149 10.44 2.03 -1.93
N ASP A 150 11.39 1.89 -2.84
CA ASP A 150 12.42 2.88 -3.15
C ASP A 150 11.96 3.74 -4.35
N ASP A 151 10.96 4.57 -4.10
CA ASP A 151 10.24 5.36 -5.10
C ASP A 151 10.82 6.78 -5.31
N GLY A 152 12.01 7.04 -4.78
CA GLY A 152 12.65 8.34 -4.86
C GLY A 152 12.02 9.42 -3.97
N THR A 153 11.17 9.05 -3.02
CA THR A 153 10.56 9.99 -2.08
C THR A 153 11.38 10.10 -0.81
N ASN A 154 11.71 11.33 -0.40
CA ASN A 154 12.33 11.58 0.91
C ASN A 154 11.34 11.21 2.03
N ARG A 155 11.78 10.37 2.97
CA ARG A 155 11.04 10.03 4.19
C ARG A 155 11.93 10.25 5.39
N GLN A 156 11.47 11.10 6.33
CA GLN A 156 12.31 11.57 7.43
C GLN A 156 11.57 11.50 8.76
N ILE A 157 12.32 11.17 9.80
CA ILE A 157 11.94 11.37 11.19
C ILE A 157 12.84 12.48 11.72
N ALA A 158 12.25 13.52 12.30
CA ALA A 158 12.97 14.69 12.77
C ALA A 158 12.54 15.11 14.16
N VAL A 159 13.50 15.64 14.92
CA VAL A 159 13.27 16.48 16.10
C VAL A 159 13.64 17.90 15.71
N SER A 160 12.74 18.87 15.91
CA SER A 160 12.94 20.26 15.51
C SER A 160 12.25 21.22 16.47
N ASP A 161 12.59 22.50 16.39
CA ASP A 161 11.91 23.60 17.06
C ASP A 161 10.59 24.03 16.37
N GLY A 162 10.15 23.28 15.35
CA GLY A 162 9.03 23.62 14.49
C GLY A 162 9.44 24.27 13.19
N SER A 163 10.74 24.51 12.98
CA SER A 163 11.31 25.07 11.75
C SER A 163 12.19 24.04 11.02
N SER A 164 12.51 24.33 9.78
CA SER A 164 13.50 23.58 9.00
C SER A 164 14.95 24.00 9.31
N ASN A 165 15.14 25.10 10.03
CA ASN A 165 16.46 25.69 10.27
C ASN A 165 17.17 25.12 11.51
N ASN A 166 16.41 24.53 12.43
CA ASN A 166 16.97 23.92 13.62
C ASN A 166 16.32 22.54 13.82
N ARG A 167 17.04 21.50 13.40
CA ARG A 167 16.51 20.12 13.47
C ARG A 167 17.63 19.08 13.43
N ALA A 168 17.38 17.94 14.05
CA ALA A 168 18.12 16.72 13.77
C ALA A 168 17.18 15.71 13.11
N TYR A 169 17.64 15.01 12.06
CA TYR A 169 16.80 14.08 11.36
C TYR A 169 17.56 12.86 10.82
N LEU A 170 16.82 11.78 10.68
CA LEU A 170 17.22 10.55 10.01
C LEU A 170 16.22 10.26 8.88
N GLY A 171 16.67 9.74 7.76
CA GLY A 171 15.73 9.48 6.67
C GLY A 171 16.26 8.67 5.50
N LEU A 172 15.34 8.34 4.62
CA LEU A 172 15.58 7.77 3.31
C LEU A 172 15.62 8.90 2.29
N ARG A 173 16.53 8.81 1.33
CA ARG A 173 16.72 9.84 0.31
C ARG A 173 16.01 9.54 -1.00
N THR A 174 16.02 10.55 -1.89
CA THR A 174 15.57 10.39 -3.28
C THR A 174 16.50 9.52 -4.13
N GLN A 175 17.76 9.41 -3.74
CA GLN A 175 18.68 8.47 -4.37
C GLN A 175 18.44 7.08 -3.83
N SER A 176 18.42 6.12 -4.75
CA SER A 176 18.17 4.70 -4.42
C SER A 176 19.15 4.19 -3.38
N ASN A 177 18.65 3.41 -2.43
CA ASN A 177 19.41 2.76 -1.38
C ASN A 177 20.25 3.73 -0.50
N GLN A 178 19.81 4.98 -0.34
CA GLN A 178 20.50 5.96 0.50
C GLN A 178 19.73 6.35 1.74
N ILE A 179 20.46 6.37 2.86
CA ILE A 179 20.00 6.97 4.13
C ILE A 179 20.80 8.24 4.43
N ILE A 180 20.20 9.13 5.19
CA ILE A 180 20.82 10.36 5.67
C ILE A 180 20.63 10.50 7.18
N GLY A 181 21.69 10.92 7.87
CA GLY A 181 21.61 11.51 9.19
C GLY A 181 22.12 12.96 9.11
N ALA A 182 21.36 13.90 9.61
CA ALA A 182 21.75 15.31 9.55
C ALA A 182 21.34 16.12 10.78
N VAL A 183 22.13 17.17 11.01
CA VAL A 183 21.80 18.22 11.99
C VAL A 183 21.83 19.55 11.23
N VAL A 184 20.78 20.33 11.38
CA VAL A 184 20.67 21.69 10.86
C VAL A 184 20.67 22.66 12.02
N ASP A 185 21.59 23.60 12.00
CA ASP A 185 21.71 24.67 13.00
C ASP A 185 21.76 26.02 12.27
N GLY A 186 20.80 26.90 12.61
CA GLY A 186 20.69 28.21 11.98
C GLY A 186 20.57 28.16 10.44
N GLY A 187 20.00 27.08 9.90
CA GLY A 187 19.87 26.85 8.44
C GLY A 187 21.12 26.24 7.78
N THR A 188 22.18 26.00 8.54
CA THR A 188 23.38 25.30 8.04
C THR A 188 23.24 23.80 8.30
N GLU A 189 23.28 23.01 7.25
CA GLU A 189 23.13 21.55 7.34
C GLU A 189 24.50 20.85 7.39
N ASN A 190 24.69 20.04 8.43
CA ASN A 190 25.77 19.07 8.54
C ASN A 190 25.17 17.67 8.42
N PHE A 191 25.61 16.89 7.44
CA PHE A 191 24.99 15.60 7.15
C PHE A 191 26.02 14.51 6.86
N MET A 192 25.58 13.28 7.05
CA MET A 192 26.25 12.06 6.63
C MET A 192 25.29 11.23 5.81
N ASN A 193 25.70 10.87 4.61
CA ASN A 193 24.98 9.92 3.76
C ASN A 193 25.63 8.55 3.83
N HIS A 194 24.80 7.52 3.79
CA HIS A 194 25.26 6.14 3.67
C HIS A 194 24.46 5.42 2.59
N THR A 195 25.16 4.70 1.73
CA THR A 195 24.50 3.82 0.74
C THR A 195 24.37 2.43 1.33
N ILE A 196 23.16 1.90 1.34
CA ILE A 196 22.86 0.54 1.78
C ILE A 196 23.19 -0.37 0.59
N SER A 197 24.08 -1.33 0.79
CA SER A 197 24.29 -2.42 -0.17
C SER A 197 23.37 -3.58 0.16
N ASP A 198 22.64 -4.07 -0.82
CA ASP A 198 21.86 -5.30 -0.73
C ASP A 198 22.76 -6.53 -0.55
#